data_3c2b8e85bd765825787c27ff8493a671
#
_entry.id   3c2b8e85bd765825787c27ff8493a671
#
_cell.length_a   1.000
_cell.length_b   1.000
_cell.length_c   1.000
_cell.angle_alpha   90.00
_cell.angle_beta   90.00
_cell.angle_gamma   90.00
#
_symmetry.space_group_name_H-M   'P 1'
#
loop_
_entity.id
_entity.type
_entity.pdbx_description
1 polymer ?
#
loop_
_entity_poly.entity_id
_entity_poly.type
_entity_poly.pdbx_seq_one_letter_code
_entity_poly.pdbx_strand_id
1 'polypeptide(L)'
;MSIPDYQSLMLPLLTLAADGNEHRFRNAVEQLAARFELSDDERATRLPSGTAPMFDNRVGWAKTYLKQAGLIDATRRGYFRITPRGAQLLDTNPVHIDTSILEKYQEFRAFRSRRSDGNGVLQADLPMTSPPQTATPATPEATPEELFSQAYQRLRSNLEAEVLEQVKAATPAFFERLVIDLLVAMGYGGSRQDAGRAIGRSGDGGIDGIIKEDKLGLDVIYVQAKRWEGTVGRPE
;
A
#
# COMPACT_ATOMS: atom_id res chain seq x y z
N MET A 1 0.73 22.37 1.38
CA MET A 1 1.99 22.01 0.68
C MET A 1 2.05 20.50 0.56
N SER A 2 2.74 19.92 -0.41
CA SER A 2 2.85 18.46 -0.47
C SER A 2 3.93 17.97 0.51
N ILE A 3 3.70 16.83 1.15
CA ILE A 3 4.68 16.18 2.04
C ILE A 3 5.99 15.96 1.26
N PRO A 4 7.15 16.47 1.74
CA PRO A 4 8.42 16.35 1.02
C PRO A 4 8.82 14.88 0.80
N ASP A 5 9.46 14.60 -0.33
CA ASP A 5 9.99 13.28 -0.63
C ASP A 5 11.22 12.95 0.24
N TYR A 6 11.63 11.68 0.26
CA TYR A 6 12.72 11.22 1.12
C TYR A 6 14.10 11.80 0.72
N GLN A 7 14.31 12.17 -0.54
CA GLN A 7 15.57 12.78 -0.98
C GLN A 7 15.68 14.22 -0.50
N SER A 8 14.59 14.99 -0.61
CA SER A 8 14.50 16.35 -0.05
C SER A 8 14.75 16.40 1.45
N LEU A 9 14.53 15.28 2.16
CA LEU A 9 14.77 15.16 3.61
C LEU A 9 16.20 14.78 3.97
N MET A 10 17.04 14.31 3.03
CA MET A 10 18.40 13.83 3.33
C MET A 10 19.31 14.94 3.82
N LEU A 11 19.41 16.06 3.10
CA LEU A 11 20.25 17.18 3.50
C LEU A 11 19.78 17.82 4.81
N PRO A 12 18.49 18.13 5.01
CA PRO A 12 17.99 18.63 6.28
C PRO A 12 18.27 17.70 7.47
N LEU A 13 18.13 16.39 7.28
CA LEU A 13 18.39 15.39 8.33
C LEU A 13 19.90 15.32 8.68
N LEU A 14 20.76 15.36 7.68
CA LEU A 14 22.22 15.37 7.89
C LEU A 14 22.67 16.67 8.58
N THR A 15 22.12 17.82 8.17
CA THR A 15 22.37 19.13 8.77
C THR A 15 21.95 19.17 10.24
N LEU A 16 20.84 18.55 10.59
CA LEU A 16 20.37 18.46 11.98
C LEU A 16 21.40 17.75 12.88
N ALA A 17 22.13 16.78 12.36
CA ALA A 17 23.15 16.04 13.08
C ALA A 17 24.56 16.68 13.00
N ALA A 18 24.71 17.85 12.37
CA ALA A 18 26.00 18.49 12.13
C ALA A 18 26.76 18.89 13.42
N ASP A 19 26.05 19.00 14.54
CA ASP A 19 26.63 19.28 15.87
C ASP A 19 27.47 18.10 16.43
N GLY A 20 27.49 16.95 15.78
CA GLY A 20 28.25 15.76 16.17
C GLY A 20 27.65 14.99 17.36
N ASN A 21 26.54 15.44 17.91
CA ASN A 21 25.87 14.80 19.05
C ASN A 21 24.97 13.64 18.60
N GLU A 22 24.52 12.85 19.59
CA GLU A 22 23.49 11.84 19.38
C GLU A 22 22.10 12.49 19.26
N HIS A 23 21.38 12.18 18.20
CA HIS A 23 20.01 12.63 17.97
C HIS A 23 19.03 11.46 18.07
N ARG A 24 17.93 11.66 18.81
CA ARG A 24 16.83 10.72 18.82
C ARG A 24 16.02 10.87 17.53
N PHE A 25 15.79 9.76 16.84
CA PHE A 25 15.08 9.77 15.56
C PHE A 25 13.71 10.45 15.63
N ARG A 26 12.93 10.17 16.67
CA ARG A 26 11.61 10.78 16.84
C ARG A 26 11.68 12.32 16.96
N ASN A 27 12.68 12.83 17.69
CA ASN A 27 12.88 14.28 17.82
C ASN A 27 13.29 14.90 16.47
N ALA A 28 14.10 14.19 15.68
CA ALA A 28 14.48 14.63 14.34
C ALA A 28 13.27 14.71 13.39
N VAL A 29 12.35 13.74 13.45
CA VAL A 29 11.09 13.78 12.70
C VAL A 29 10.27 15.02 13.07
N GLU A 30 10.11 15.32 14.36
CA GLU A 30 9.35 16.49 14.84
C GLU A 30 10.00 17.81 14.38
N GLN A 31 11.33 17.92 14.50
CA GLN A 31 12.07 19.11 14.06
C GLN A 31 11.99 19.31 12.54
N LEU A 32 12.08 18.24 11.76
CA LEU A 32 11.91 18.31 10.31
C LEU A 32 10.48 18.67 9.93
N ALA A 33 9.47 18.10 10.61
CA ALA A 33 8.07 18.46 10.38
C ALA A 33 7.82 19.96 10.62
N ALA A 34 8.40 20.50 11.70
CA ALA A 34 8.34 21.94 12.00
C ALA A 34 9.09 22.78 10.94
N ARG A 35 10.29 22.32 10.51
CA ARG A 35 11.10 23.02 9.48
C ARG A 35 10.38 23.11 8.13
N PHE A 36 9.62 22.06 7.77
CA PHE A 36 8.83 22.02 6.53
C PHE A 36 7.40 22.55 6.71
N GLU A 37 7.08 23.10 7.89
CA GLU A 37 5.79 23.71 8.21
C GLU A 37 4.58 22.79 7.90
N LEU A 38 4.75 21.49 8.18
CA LEU A 38 3.70 20.50 7.92
C LEU A 38 2.50 20.72 8.85
N SER A 39 1.31 20.80 8.25
CA SER A 39 0.05 20.84 8.99
C SER A 39 -0.23 19.52 9.73
N ASP A 40 -1.14 19.53 10.69
CA ASP A 40 -1.55 18.34 11.43
C ASP A 40 -2.15 17.28 10.49
N ASP A 41 -2.89 17.68 9.45
CA ASP A 41 -3.45 16.77 8.44
C ASP A 41 -2.36 16.11 7.59
N GLU A 42 -1.33 16.87 7.17
CA GLU A 42 -0.19 16.34 6.45
C GLU A 42 0.62 15.37 7.32
N ARG A 43 0.79 15.67 8.60
CA ARG A 43 1.45 14.78 9.57
C ARG A 43 0.64 13.51 9.84
N ALA A 44 -0.69 13.60 9.84
CA ALA A 44 -1.59 12.48 10.04
C ALA A 44 -1.74 11.60 8.78
N THR A 45 -1.35 12.11 7.59
CA THR A 45 -1.43 11.38 6.32
C THR A 45 -0.62 10.08 6.39
N ARG A 46 -1.29 8.96 6.14
CA ARG A 46 -0.68 7.63 6.21
C ARG A 46 -0.29 7.11 4.82
N LEU A 47 0.62 6.14 4.82
CA LEU A 47 0.87 5.31 3.64
C LEU A 47 -0.43 4.65 3.17
N PRO A 48 -0.57 4.32 1.87
CA PRO A 48 -1.76 3.61 1.36
C PRO A 48 -2.03 2.29 2.08
N SER A 49 -1.00 1.64 2.64
CA SER A 49 -1.12 0.46 3.49
C SER A 49 -1.70 0.73 4.89
N GLY A 50 -1.80 2.00 5.31
CA GLY A 50 -2.24 2.41 6.63
C GLY A 50 -1.24 2.12 7.77
N THR A 51 -0.07 1.54 7.49
CA THR A 51 0.86 1.02 8.51
C THR A 51 1.59 2.12 9.28
N ALA A 52 1.94 3.24 8.63
CA ALA A 52 2.73 4.32 9.23
C ALA A 52 2.37 5.69 8.64
N PRO A 53 2.64 6.80 9.35
CA PRO A 53 2.60 8.13 8.77
C PRO A 53 3.60 8.23 7.60
N MET A 54 3.15 8.83 6.50
CA MET A 54 3.95 8.95 5.27
C MET A 54 5.23 9.74 5.49
N PHE A 55 5.14 10.86 6.21
CA PHE A 55 6.30 11.70 6.51
C PHE A 55 7.35 10.94 7.34
N ASP A 56 6.93 10.25 8.41
CA ASP A 56 7.83 9.46 9.27
C ASP A 56 8.54 8.36 8.47
N ASN A 57 7.81 7.71 7.56
CA ASN A 57 8.37 6.71 6.65
C ASN A 57 9.45 7.33 5.74
N ARG A 58 9.18 8.49 5.14
CA ARG A 58 10.13 9.20 4.26
C ARG A 58 11.38 9.66 5.02
N VAL A 59 11.25 10.21 6.23
CA VAL A 59 12.40 10.52 7.10
C VAL A 59 13.18 9.25 7.46
N GLY A 60 12.48 8.14 7.73
CA GLY A 60 13.08 6.84 7.99
C GLY A 60 13.94 6.34 6.82
N TRP A 61 13.45 6.49 5.59
CA TRP A 61 14.21 6.15 4.40
C TRP A 61 15.38 7.08 4.14
N ALA A 62 15.22 8.39 4.32
CA ALA A 62 16.34 9.34 4.27
C ALA A 62 17.47 8.94 5.24
N LYS A 63 17.10 8.63 6.50
CA LYS A 63 18.07 8.12 7.49
C LYS A 63 18.73 6.82 7.05
N THR A 64 17.96 5.86 6.54
CA THR A 64 18.47 4.57 6.08
C THR A 64 19.49 4.75 4.96
N TYR A 65 19.21 5.58 4.00
CA TYR A 65 20.09 5.82 2.86
C TYR A 65 21.38 6.55 3.26
N LEU A 66 21.28 7.58 4.10
CA LEU A 66 22.44 8.26 4.67
C LEU A 66 23.32 7.29 5.48
N LYS A 67 22.72 6.38 6.24
CA LYS A 67 23.44 5.33 6.98
C LYS A 67 24.14 4.37 6.04
N GLN A 68 23.46 3.90 4.98
CA GLN A 68 24.06 2.98 4.00
C GLN A 68 25.21 3.62 3.20
N ALA A 69 25.20 4.94 3.05
CA ALA A 69 26.31 5.70 2.48
C ALA A 69 27.42 6.00 3.50
N GLY A 70 27.25 5.63 4.78
CA GLY A 70 28.21 5.88 5.84
C GLY A 70 28.32 7.36 6.25
N LEU A 71 27.27 8.16 6.00
CA LEU A 71 27.21 9.58 6.37
C LEU A 71 26.71 9.80 7.79
N ILE A 72 25.91 8.86 8.31
CA ILE A 72 25.48 8.80 9.70
C ILE A 72 25.64 7.38 10.24
N ASP A 73 25.80 7.25 11.54
CA ASP A 73 25.85 5.99 12.26
C ASP A 73 24.68 5.84 13.24
N ALA A 74 24.17 4.63 13.40
CA ALA A 74 23.24 4.29 14.46
C ALA A 74 24.03 3.93 15.72
N THR A 75 24.02 4.79 16.72
CA THR A 75 24.77 4.58 17.96
C THR A 75 24.07 3.61 18.90
N ARG A 76 22.74 3.67 18.96
CA ARG A 76 21.84 2.75 19.69
C ARG A 76 20.45 2.76 19.07
N ARG A 77 19.57 1.89 19.54
CA ARG A 77 18.20 1.78 18.99
C ARG A 77 17.47 3.14 19.08
N GLY A 78 17.07 3.66 17.91
CA GLY A 78 16.34 4.93 17.78
C GLY A 78 17.21 6.19 17.86
N TYR A 79 18.54 6.05 17.84
CA TYR A 79 19.49 7.17 17.86
C TYR A 79 20.44 7.09 16.68
N PHE A 80 20.95 8.25 16.27
CA PHE A 80 21.94 8.37 15.20
C PHE A 80 22.84 9.58 15.44
N ARG A 81 23.98 9.58 14.79
CA ARG A 81 24.99 10.65 14.84
C ARG A 81 25.65 10.80 13.48
N ILE A 82 26.07 11.99 13.12
CA ILE A 82 26.89 12.23 11.93
C ILE A 82 28.23 11.52 12.03
N THR A 83 28.75 11.03 10.90
CA THR A 83 30.11 10.51 10.79
C THR A 83 31.07 11.61 10.30
N PRO A 84 32.41 11.41 10.43
CA PRO A 84 33.37 12.32 9.78
C PRO A 84 33.14 12.49 8.28
N ARG A 85 32.73 11.43 7.59
CA ARG A 85 32.36 11.45 6.16
C ARG A 85 31.13 12.32 5.90
N GLY A 86 30.12 12.23 6.77
CA GLY A 86 28.93 13.09 6.70
C GLY A 86 29.26 14.56 6.91
N ALA A 87 30.13 14.87 7.88
CA ALA A 87 30.60 16.23 8.12
C ALA A 87 31.38 16.78 6.89
N GLN A 88 32.30 15.98 6.34
CA GLN A 88 33.03 16.35 5.12
C GLN A 88 32.10 16.65 3.93
N LEU A 89 31.02 15.89 3.78
CA LEU A 89 30.03 16.17 2.74
C LEU A 89 29.32 17.51 2.99
N LEU A 90 28.95 17.83 4.25
CA LEU A 90 28.35 19.12 4.59
C LEU A 90 29.29 20.29 4.35
N ASP A 91 30.61 20.13 4.59
CA ASP A 91 31.64 21.15 4.33
C ASP A 91 31.71 21.54 2.85
N THR A 92 31.25 20.66 1.93
CA THR A 92 31.16 21.00 0.50
C THR A 92 29.97 21.89 0.17
N ASN A 93 29.13 22.26 1.15
CA ASN A 93 27.91 23.05 1.00
C ASN A 93 26.98 22.53 -0.11
N PRO A 94 26.56 21.26 -0.10
CA PRO A 94 25.69 20.72 -1.14
C PRO A 94 24.34 21.41 -1.11
N VAL A 95 23.80 21.75 -2.28
CA VAL A 95 22.43 22.34 -2.40
C VAL A 95 21.37 21.31 -2.07
N HIS A 96 21.62 20.04 -2.40
CA HIS A 96 20.73 18.91 -2.09
C HIS A 96 21.58 17.64 -1.94
N ILE A 97 21.02 16.64 -1.32
CA ILE A 97 21.57 15.27 -1.29
C ILE A 97 20.51 14.35 -1.85
N ASP A 98 20.85 13.63 -2.90
CA ASP A 98 20.02 12.65 -3.58
C ASP A 98 20.72 11.29 -3.69
N THR A 99 20.06 10.32 -4.28
CA THR A 99 20.64 8.99 -4.49
C THR A 99 21.86 9.01 -5.41
N SER A 100 21.97 9.96 -6.33
CA SER A 100 23.12 10.07 -7.26
C SER A 100 24.39 10.49 -6.52
N ILE A 101 24.27 11.38 -5.54
CA ILE A 101 25.38 11.75 -4.65
C ILE A 101 25.79 10.55 -3.78
N LEU A 102 24.81 9.79 -3.26
CA LEU A 102 25.07 8.63 -2.44
C LEU A 102 25.73 7.48 -3.22
N GLU A 103 25.50 7.38 -4.52
CA GLU A 103 26.17 6.39 -5.41
C GLU A 103 27.68 6.57 -5.53
N LYS A 104 28.23 7.72 -5.12
CA LYS A 104 29.69 7.90 -5.01
C LYS A 104 30.30 6.99 -3.95
N TYR A 105 29.52 6.54 -2.96
CA TYR A 105 29.98 5.70 -1.87
C TYR A 105 29.79 4.22 -2.21
N GLN A 106 30.87 3.42 -2.05
CA GLN A 106 30.89 2.00 -2.42
C GLN A 106 29.86 1.19 -1.60
N GLU A 107 29.72 1.51 -0.33
CA GLU A 107 28.80 0.83 0.59
C GLU A 107 27.34 1.00 0.14
N PHE A 108 26.99 2.19 -0.35
CA PHE A 108 25.65 2.47 -0.86
C PHE A 108 25.39 1.74 -2.18
N ARG A 109 26.38 1.69 -3.08
CA ARG A 109 26.28 0.89 -4.33
C ARG A 109 26.06 -0.59 -4.03
N ALA A 110 26.84 -1.15 -3.08
CA ALA A 110 26.68 -2.54 -2.64
C ALA A 110 25.31 -2.80 -1.97
N PHE A 111 24.75 -1.82 -1.28
CA PHE A 111 23.39 -1.91 -0.74
C PHE A 111 22.34 -1.93 -1.86
N ARG A 112 22.48 -1.11 -2.89
CA ARG A 112 21.56 -1.09 -4.04
C ARG A 112 21.63 -2.38 -4.86
N SER A 113 22.84 -2.90 -5.15
CA SER A 113 22.99 -4.14 -5.93
C SER A 113 22.36 -5.34 -5.22
N ARG A 114 22.54 -5.49 -3.90
CA ARG A 114 21.88 -6.56 -3.12
C ARG A 114 20.34 -6.53 -3.20
N ARG A 115 19.74 -5.36 -3.42
CA ARG A 115 18.29 -5.24 -3.64
C ARG A 115 17.87 -5.63 -5.05
N SER A 116 18.73 -5.41 -6.04
CA SER A 116 18.48 -5.81 -7.42
C SER A 116 18.53 -7.33 -7.59
N ASP A 117 19.47 -8.00 -6.91
CA ASP A 117 19.64 -9.47 -6.99
C ASP A 117 18.53 -10.25 -6.26
N GLY A 118 17.84 -9.64 -5.28
CA GLY A 118 16.68 -10.22 -4.58
C GLY A 118 15.43 -10.38 -5.46
N ASN A 119 15.40 -9.80 -6.66
CA ASN A 119 14.32 -9.95 -7.64
C ASN A 119 14.52 -11.16 -8.57
N GLY A 120 15.56 -11.98 -8.34
CA GLY A 120 15.94 -13.12 -9.19
C GLY A 120 15.30 -14.48 -8.86
N VAL A 121 14.35 -14.56 -7.94
CA VAL A 121 13.79 -15.85 -7.48
C VAL A 121 12.30 -15.98 -7.70
N LEU A 122 11.75 -15.48 -8.83
CA LEU A 122 10.44 -15.92 -9.35
C LEU A 122 10.43 -15.88 -10.89
N GLN A 123 11.41 -16.53 -11.51
CA GLN A 123 11.27 -17.00 -12.88
C GLN A 123 10.89 -18.47 -12.83
N ALA A 124 9.63 -18.75 -12.49
CA ALA A 124 9.01 -20.02 -12.84
C ALA A 124 8.37 -19.82 -14.21
N ASP A 125 8.71 -20.71 -15.12
CA ASP A 125 8.25 -20.79 -16.50
C ASP A 125 6.72 -20.62 -16.62
N LEU A 126 6.30 -19.43 -17.07
CA LEU A 126 4.97 -19.22 -17.64
C LEU A 126 5.16 -18.61 -19.04
N PRO A 127 4.40 -19.04 -20.06
CA PRO A 127 4.57 -18.59 -21.43
C PRO A 127 4.27 -17.11 -21.53
N MET A 128 5.26 -16.35 -21.97
CA MET A 128 5.23 -14.91 -22.22
C MET A 128 4.24 -14.58 -23.32
N THR A 129 3.05 -14.15 -22.98
CA THR A 129 2.30 -13.23 -23.82
C THR A 129 2.73 -11.81 -23.41
N SER A 130 3.08 -11.02 -24.40
CA SER A 130 3.75 -9.72 -24.34
C SER A 130 3.29 -8.83 -23.18
N PRO A 131 4.22 -8.16 -22.45
CA PRO A 131 3.85 -7.25 -21.37
C PRO A 131 3.16 -6.00 -21.96
N PRO A 132 2.08 -5.51 -21.34
CA PRO A 132 1.58 -4.18 -21.67
C PRO A 132 2.64 -3.15 -21.30
N GLN A 133 3.17 -2.47 -22.31
CA GLN A 133 4.07 -1.33 -22.17
C GLN A 133 3.31 -0.13 -21.57
N THR A 134 3.18 -0.08 -20.26
CA THR A 134 2.97 1.15 -19.50
C THR A 134 3.45 0.95 -18.05
N ALA A 135 4.72 0.56 -17.91
CA ALA A 135 5.41 0.85 -16.66
C ALA A 135 5.70 2.37 -16.67
N THR A 136 4.84 3.15 -16.05
CA THR A 136 5.19 4.51 -15.66
C THR A 136 6.49 4.43 -14.89
N PRO A 137 7.56 5.17 -15.26
CA PRO A 137 8.83 5.12 -14.54
C PRO A 137 8.51 5.42 -13.07
N ALA A 138 8.97 4.53 -12.18
CA ALA A 138 8.87 4.74 -10.75
C ALA A 138 9.44 6.11 -10.45
N THR A 139 8.63 7.02 -9.95
CA THR A 139 9.06 8.37 -9.60
C THR A 139 10.22 8.22 -8.62
N PRO A 140 11.43 8.77 -8.88
CA PRO A 140 12.59 8.59 -8.00
C PRO A 140 12.37 9.13 -6.57
N GLU A 141 11.23 9.72 -6.32
CA GLU A 141 10.78 10.38 -5.10
C GLU A 141 10.00 9.48 -4.13
N ALA A 142 9.54 8.31 -4.57
CA ALA A 142 8.73 7.40 -3.75
C ALA A 142 9.60 6.41 -2.95
N THR A 143 9.22 6.15 -1.71
CA THR A 143 9.86 5.12 -0.89
C THR A 143 9.49 3.71 -1.36
N PRO A 144 10.28 2.67 -1.04
CA PRO A 144 9.95 1.29 -1.39
C PRO A 144 8.59 0.82 -0.87
N GLU A 145 8.17 1.26 0.32
CA GLU A 145 6.84 0.95 0.86
C GLU A 145 5.74 1.66 0.07
N GLU A 146 5.96 2.90 -0.37
CA GLU A 146 5.02 3.62 -1.23
C GLU A 146 4.87 2.91 -2.57
N LEU A 147 5.97 2.49 -3.21
CA LEU A 147 5.96 1.74 -4.46
C LEU A 147 5.24 0.40 -4.31
N PHE A 148 5.52 -0.34 -3.25
CA PHE A 148 4.85 -1.60 -2.95
C PHE A 148 3.34 -1.39 -2.75
N SER A 149 2.96 -0.40 -1.95
CA SER A 149 1.55 -0.07 -1.70
C SER A 149 0.83 0.33 -2.97
N GLN A 150 1.45 1.15 -3.83
CA GLN A 150 0.90 1.53 -5.12
C GLN A 150 0.72 0.32 -6.06
N ALA A 151 1.73 -0.55 -6.13
CA ALA A 151 1.66 -1.77 -6.94
C ALA A 151 0.54 -2.70 -6.45
N TYR A 152 0.44 -2.89 -5.14
CA TYR A 152 -0.63 -3.68 -4.53
C TYR A 152 -2.03 -3.11 -4.83
N GLN A 153 -2.21 -1.80 -4.70
CA GLN A 153 -3.50 -1.15 -5.02
C GLN A 153 -3.86 -1.30 -6.50
N ARG A 154 -2.89 -1.16 -7.40
CA ARG A 154 -3.11 -1.38 -8.85
C ARG A 154 -3.55 -2.82 -9.13
N LEU A 155 -2.84 -3.81 -8.57
CA LEU A 155 -3.20 -5.22 -8.72
C LEU A 155 -4.60 -5.51 -8.17
N ARG A 156 -4.92 -4.96 -7.01
CA ARG A 156 -6.23 -5.12 -6.39
C ARG A 156 -7.35 -4.51 -7.25
N SER A 157 -7.16 -3.27 -7.72
CA SER A 157 -8.15 -2.60 -8.58
C SER A 157 -8.35 -3.34 -9.91
N ASN A 158 -7.28 -3.86 -10.50
CA ASN A 158 -7.38 -4.67 -11.72
C ASN A 158 -8.16 -5.97 -11.44
N LEU A 159 -7.87 -6.66 -10.34
CA LEU A 159 -8.57 -7.87 -9.95
C LEU A 159 -10.06 -7.59 -9.65
N GLU A 160 -10.36 -6.50 -8.95
CA GLU A 160 -11.75 -6.08 -8.68
C GLU A 160 -12.51 -5.83 -9.98
N ALA A 161 -11.89 -5.14 -10.95
CA ALA A 161 -12.48 -4.91 -12.27
C ALA A 161 -12.69 -6.21 -13.05
N GLU A 162 -11.71 -7.11 -13.07
CA GLU A 162 -11.79 -8.40 -13.74
C GLU A 162 -12.89 -9.28 -13.14
N VAL A 163 -12.94 -9.38 -11.80
CA VAL A 163 -13.98 -10.15 -11.08
C VAL A 163 -15.37 -9.57 -11.39
N LEU A 164 -15.52 -8.25 -11.40
CA LEU A 164 -16.79 -7.60 -11.74
C LEU A 164 -17.22 -7.91 -13.16
N GLU A 165 -16.30 -7.87 -14.13
CA GLU A 165 -16.60 -8.23 -15.52
C GLU A 165 -17.01 -9.70 -15.66
N GLN A 166 -16.34 -10.61 -14.96
CA GLN A 166 -16.71 -12.02 -14.94
C GLN A 166 -18.11 -12.24 -14.34
N VAL A 167 -18.42 -11.54 -13.26
CA VAL A 167 -19.78 -11.61 -12.65
C VAL A 167 -20.84 -11.04 -13.59
N LYS A 168 -20.54 -9.95 -14.30
CA LYS A 168 -21.46 -9.38 -15.29
C LYS A 168 -21.66 -10.29 -16.51
N ALA A 169 -20.63 -11.00 -16.95
CA ALA A 169 -20.69 -11.94 -18.06
C ALA A 169 -21.34 -13.29 -17.70
N ALA A 170 -21.44 -13.60 -16.42
CA ALA A 170 -21.99 -14.87 -15.95
C ALA A 170 -23.50 -15.04 -16.27
N THR A 171 -23.98 -16.27 -16.23
CA THR A 171 -25.40 -16.55 -16.42
C THR A 171 -26.25 -16.00 -15.27
N PRO A 172 -27.54 -15.66 -15.48
CA PRO A 172 -28.42 -15.22 -14.40
C PRO A 172 -28.45 -16.21 -13.22
N ALA A 173 -28.59 -17.49 -13.47
CA ALA A 173 -28.61 -18.53 -12.45
C ALA A 173 -27.30 -18.62 -11.64
N PHE A 174 -26.14 -18.35 -12.26
CA PHE A 174 -24.88 -18.24 -11.55
C PHE A 174 -24.86 -17.00 -10.64
N PHE A 175 -25.34 -15.87 -11.14
CA PHE A 175 -25.38 -14.62 -10.39
C PHE A 175 -26.29 -14.72 -9.15
N GLU A 176 -27.49 -15.29 -9.30
CA GLU A 176 -28.43 -15.55 -8.21
C GLU A 176 -27.79 -16.42 -7.10
N ARG A 177 -27.14 -17.51 -7.53
CA ARG A 177 -26.43 -18.40 -6.61
C ARG A 177 -25.25 -17.71 -5.93
N LEU A 178 -24.48 -16.91 -6.67
CA LEU A 178 -23.34 -16.15 -6.14
C LEU A 178 -23.79 -15.18 -5.04
N VAL A 179 -24.92 -14.49 -5.23
CA VAL A 179 -25.46 -13.56 -4.22
C VAL A 179 -25.82 -14.30 -2.93
N ILE A 180 -26.45 -15.48 -3.04
CA ILE A 180 -26.80 -16.30 -1.87
C ILE A 180 -25.53 -16.80 -1.16
N ASP A 181 -24.56 -17.34 -1.92
CA ASP A 181 -23.30 -17.84 -1.35
C ASP A 181 -22.51 -16.70 -0.67
N LEU A 182 -22.54 -15.47 -1.22
CA LEU A 182 -21.93 -14.30 -0.62
C LEU A 182 -22.59 -13.90 0.70
N LEU A 183 -23.93 -13.84 0.75
CA LEU A 183 -24.67 -13.53 1.98
C LEU A 183 -24.40 -14.55 3.08
N VAL A 184 -24.38 -15.84 2.73
CA VAL A 184 -24.01 -16.92 3.68
C VAL A 184 -22.56 -16.78 4.14
N ALA A 185 -21.62 -16.43 3.25
CA ALA A 185 -20.24 -16.20 3.61
C ALA A 185 -20.03 -14.96 4.51
N MET A 186 -20.92 -13.96 4.39
CA MET A 186 -20.96 -12.78 5.28
C MET A 186 -21.58 -13.10 6.66
N GLY A 187 -22.10 -14.31 6.87
CA GLY A 187 -22.63 -14.75 8.15
C GLY A 187 -24.16 -14.69 8.27
N TYR A 188 -24.86 -14.37 7.19
CA TYR A 188 -26.32 -14.50 7.14
C TYR A 188 -26.68 -15.98 7.00
N GLY A 189 -27.45 -16.51 7.95
CA GLY A 189 -27.85 -17.94 7.99
C GLY A 189 -26.96 -18.79 8.91
N GLY A 190 -27.59 -19.61 9.73
CA GLY A 190 -26.97 -20.31 10.86
C GLY A 190 -26.00 -21.44 10.52
N SER A 191 -26.07 -22.09 9.34
CA SER A 191 -25.08 -23.05 8.86
C SER A 191 -25.06 -23.14 7.32
N ARG A 192 -23.87 -23.36 6.75
CA ARG A 192 -23.65 -23.43 5.30
C ARG A 192 -24.47 -24.54 4.59
N GLN A 193 -24.89 -25.58 5.31
CA GLN A 193 -25.66 -26.69 4.73
C GLN A 193 -27.17 -26.44 4.70
N ASP A 194 -27.68 -25.57 5.59
CA ASP A 194 -29.12 -25.30 5.72
C ASP A 194 -29.52 -23.90 5.23
N ALA A 195 -28.55 -23.02 5.04
CA ALA A 195 -28.75 -21.58 4.88
C ALA A 195 -29.16 -21.14 3.47
N GLY A 196 -28.81 -21.86 2.45
CA GLY A 196 -29.04 -21.38 1.09
C GLY A 196 -29.60 -22.46 0.18
N ARG A 197 -30.89 -22.48 -0.05
CA ARG A 197 -31.47 -23.15 -1.22
C ARG A 197 -31.76 -22.11 -2.29
N ALA A 198 -31.01 -22.17 -3.39
CA ALA A 198 -31.43 -21.53 -4.61
C ALA A 198 -32.75 -22.18 -5.06
N ILE A 199 -33.82 -21.43 -5.04
CA ILE A 199 -35.15 -21.91 -5.46
C ILE A 199 -35.35 -21.38 -6.89
N GLY A 200 -34.67 -21.98 -7.86
CA GLY A 200 -34.94 -21.73 -9.27
C GLY A 200 -36.17 -22.47 -9.71
N ARG A 201 -37.38 -21.97 -9.41
CA ARG A 201 -38.63 -22.42 -10.03
C ARG A 201 -39.35 -21.23 -10.66
N SER A 202 -39.65 -21.37 -11.93
CA SER A 202 -40.54 -20.45 -12.65
C SER A 202 -41.89 -20.41 -11.98
N GLY A 203 -42.29 -19.25 -11.40
CA GLY A 203 -43.61 -19.04 -10.78
C GLY A 203 -43.60 -18.69 -9.29
N ASP A 204 -42.47 -18.46 -8.65
CA ASP A 204 -42.34 -18.17 -7.21
C ASP A 204 -42.26 -16.66 -6.85
N GLY A 205 -42.77 -15.80 -7.74
CA GLY A 205 -42.77 -14.34 -7.50
C GLY A 205 -41.41 -13.66 -7.64
N GLY A 206 -40.42 -14.35 -8.23
CA GLY A 206 -39.06 -13.78 -8.47
C GLY A 206 -38.15 -13.92 -7.26
N ILE A 207 -38.37 -14.87 -6.38
CA ILE A 207 -37.49 -15.19 -5.26
C ILE A 207 -36.39 -16.12 -5.77
N ASP A 208 -35.13 -15.67 -5.69
CA ASP A 208 -33.97 -16.41 -6.19
C ASP A 208 -33.38 -17.31 -5.10
N GLY A 209 -33.64 -17.00 -3.84
CA GLY A 209 -33.22 -17.85 -2.72
C GLY A 209 -33.85 -17.51 -1.38
N ILE A 210 -33.69 -18.46 -0.45
CA ILE A 210 -34.16 -18.33 0.92
C ILE A 210 -32.99 -18.61 1.85
N ILE A 211 -32.76 -17.71 2.81
CA ILE A 211 -31.77 -17.86 3.87
C ILE A 211 -32.51 -18.00 5.20
N LYS A 212 -32.24 -19.06 5.94
CA LYS A 212 -32.80 -19.26 7.30
C LYS A 212 -31.86 -18.56 8.28
N GLU A 213 -32.38 -17.60 9.04
CA GLU A 213 -31.58 -16.80 9.98
C GLU A 213 -31.28 -17.59 11.26
N ASP A 214 -32.17 -18.49 11.67
CA ASP A 214 -32.00 -19.34 12.83
C ASP A 214 -31.94 -20.83 12.48
N LYS A 215 -31.47 -21.66 13.45
CA LYS A 215 -31.41 -23.13 13.31
C LYS A 215 -32.77 -23.80 13.26
N LEU A 216 -33.82 -23.14 13.74
CA LEU A 216 -35.17 -23.65 13.74
C LEU A 216 -35.94 -23.27 12.49
N GLY A 217 -35.39 -22.30 11.70
CA GLY A 217 -35.99 -21.82 10.46
C GLY A 217 -37.28 -21.02 10.68
N LEU A 218 -37.37 -20.36 11.83
CA LEU A 218 -38.52 -19.52 12.18
C LEU A 218 -38.42 -18.16 11.49
N ASP A 219 -37.22 -17.63 11.39
CA ASP A 219 -36.95 -16.39 10.67
C ASP A 219 -36.29 -16.71 9.32
N VAL A 220 -36.89 -16.18 8.24
CA VAL A 220 -36.49 -16.48 6.86
C VAL A 220 -36.30 -15.18 6.08
N ILE A 221 -35.18 -15.06 5.43
CA ILE A 221 -34.85 -13.96 4.53
C ILE A 221 -35.07 -14.43 3.09
N TYR A 222 -35.97 -13.76 2.38
CA TYR A 222 -36.18 -13.97 0.95
C TYR A 222 -35.22 -13.08 0.16
N VAL A 223 -34.46 -13.66 -0.75
CA VAL A 223 -33.45 -12.97 -1.56
C VAL A 223 -33.96 -12.90 -2.99
N GLN A 224 -33.95 -11.68 -3.54
CA GLN A 224 -34.11 -11.42 -4.97
C GLN A 224 -32.89 -10.69 -5.48
N ALA A 225 -32.16 -11.28 -6.39
CA ALA A 225 -30.98 -10.71 -7.00
C ALA A 225 -31.30 -10.10 -8.37
N LYS A 226 -30.99 -8.83 -8.53
CA LYS A 226 -31.20 -8.13 -9.82
C LYS A 226 -29.85 -7.64 -10.37
N ARG A 227 -29.52 -8.03 -11.59
CA ARG A 227 -28.33 -7.59 -12.29
C ARG A 227 -28.70 -6.51 -13.30
N TRP A 228 -28.38 -5.25 -12.98
CA TRP A 228 -28.62 -4.11 -13.83
C TRP A 228 -27.30 -3.45 -14.20
N GLU A 229 -27.21 -2.89 -15.41
CA GLU A 229 -26.02 -2.15 -15.87
C GLU A 229 -25.94 -0.73 -15.30
N GLY A 230 -27.02 -0.20 -14.76
CA GLY A 230 -27.12 1.16 -14.22
C GLY A 230 -27.27 1.20 -12.71
N THR A 231 -27.37 2.40 -12.16
CA THR A 231 -27.62 2.63 -10.73
C THR A 231 -29.00 2.10 -10.35
N VAL A 232 -29.07 1.25 -9.32
CA VAL A 232 -30.33 0.80 -8.73
C VAL A 232 -30.90 1.95 -7.89
N GLY A 233 -31.94 2.61 -8.40
CA GLY A 233 -32.67 3.65 -7.66
C GLY A 233 -33.61 3.05 -6.60
N ARG A 234 -34.14 3.93 -5.74
CA ARG A 234 -35.25 3.54 -4.84
C ARG A 234 -36.45 3.11 -5.70
N PRO A 235 -37.10 1.96 -5.40
CA PRO A 235 -38.41 1.69 -6.02
C PRO A 235 -39.41 2.77 -5.56
N GLU A 236 -40.16 3.30 -6.51
CA GLU A 236 -41.31 4.19 -6.25
C GLU A 236 -42.44 3.40 -5.58
#